data_488cd9cbc1ed2329f552dc9488cc4a25
#
_entry.id   488cd9cbc1ed2329f552dc9488cc4a25
#
_cell.length_a   1.000
_cell.length_b   1.000
_cell.length_c   1.000
_cell.angle_alpha   90.00
_cell.angle_beta   90.00
_cell.angle_gamma   90.00
#
_symmetry.space_group_name_H-M   'P 1'
#
loop_
_entity.id
_entity.type
_entity.pdbx_description
1 polymer ?
#
loop_
_entity_poly.entity_id
_entity_poly.type
_entity_poly.pdbx_seq_one_letter_code
_entity_poly.pdbx_strand_id
1 'polypeptide(L)'
;MDEKVLLILADGLRPDAMMQCGHPFVKELLSKSSYTLEGTSVFPPVTLPAHVSLFHSVTPDRHGTTTNTYMPQVRPIPGLFEQLALYGKKCAFFYSWEELRDIGRPASLACSYLYSGEKNTYKKADMMVTQQAIRDIPAERPDFAFIYLGFTDDIGHRIGWMTPQYMDACRLAFDQIERMF
;
A
#
# COMPACT_ATOMS: atom_id res chain seq x y z
N MET A 1 17.37 19.14 6.51
CA MET A 1 16.03 18.67 6.95
C MET A 1 16.00 17.17 6.72
N ASP A 2 15.73 16.38 7.74
CA ASP A 2 15.51 14.95 7.56
C ASP A 2 14.11 14.76 6.98
N GLU A 3 14.04 14.69 5.66
CA GLU A 3 12.79 14.42 4.96
C GLU A 3 12.33 12.99 5.27
N LYS A 4 11.04 12.83 5.57
CA LYS A 4 10.42 11.54 5.83
C LYS A 4 9.37 11.27 4.79
N VAL A 5 9.28 10.02 4.34
CA VAL A 5 8.35 9.61 3.29
C VAL A 5 7.34 8.62 3.85
N LEU A 6 6.07 8.93 3.66
CA LEU A 6 4.95 8.03 3.92
C LEU A 6 4.33 7.63 2.57
N LEU A 7 4.48 6.37 2.19
CA LEU A 7 3.82 5.80 1.02
C LEU A 7 2.56 5.06 1.48
N ILE A 8 1.40 5.54 1.07
CA ILE A 8 0.11 4.87 1.34
C ILE A 8 -0.43 4.34 0.02
N LEU A 9 -0.77 3.06 -0.01
CA LEU A 9 -1.40 2.41 -1.14
C LEU A 9 -2.75 1.84 -0.72
N ALA A 10 -3.82 2.35 -1.32
CA ALA A 10 -5.17 1.79 -1.23
C ALA A 10 -5.39 0.95 -2.49
N ASP A 11 -5.35 -0.39 -2.32
CA ASP A 11 -5.47 -1.31 -3.44
C ASP A 11 -6.87 -1.29 -4.06
N GLY A 12 -6.93 -1.42 -5.37
CA GLY A 12 -8.19 -1.38 -6.09
C GLY A 12 -8.92 -0.03 -6.06
N LEU A 13 -8.33 1.04 -5.53
CA LEU A 13 -8.93 2.37 -5.54
C LEU A 13 -8.84 2.99 -6.95
N ARG A 14 -9.98 3.08 -7.63
CA ARG A 14 -10.08 3.64 -8.98
C ARG A 14 -10.09 5.15 -8.96
N PRO A 15 -9.42 5.83 -9.93
CA PRO A 15 -9.42 7.30 -10.01
C PRO A 15 -10.82 7.91 -10.14
N ASP A 16 -11.71 7.29 -10.93
CA ASP A 16 -13.10 7.74 -11.09
C ASP A 16 -13.92 7.58 -9.80
N ALA A 17 -13.69 6.51 -9.03
CA ALA A 17 -14.31 6.33 -7.72
C ALA A 17 -13.80 7.36 -6.71
N MET A 18 -12.51 7.65 -6.69
CA MET A 18 -11.94 8.71 -5.86
C MET A 18 -12.67 10.04 -6.10
N MET A 19 -12.88 10.40 -7.36
CA MET A 19 -13.54 11.65 -7.74
C MET A 19 -15.05 11.67 -7.41
N GLN A 20 -15.70 10.49 -7.38
CA GLN A 20 -17.15 10.35 -7.23
C GLN A 20 -17.59 9.93 -5.83
N CYS A 21 -16.70 9.43 -4.97
CA CYS A 21 -17.08 8.93 -3.64
C CYS A 21 -17.64 10.01 -2.71
N GLY A 22 -17.36 11.29 -3.00
CA GLY A 22 -17.91 12.42 -2.25
C GLY A 22 -17.21 12.67 -0.90
N HIS A 23 -16.06 12.06 -0.64
CA HIS A 23 -15.32 12.29 0.60
C HIS A 23 -14.67 13.69 0.60
N PRO A 24 -14.90 14.53 1.64
CA PRO A 24 -14.42 15.92 1.64
C PRO A 24 -12.89 16.04 1.59
N PHE A 25 -12.17 15.13 2.23
CA PHE A 25 -10.71 15.09 2.24
C PHE A 25 -10.09 14.95 0.84
N VAL A 26 -10.78 14.31 -0.12
CA VAL A 26 -10.28 14.19 -1.50
C VAL A 26 -10.03 15.56 -2.13
N LYS A 27 -10.93 16.51 -1.94
CA LYS A 27 -10.77 17.88 -2.46
C LYS A 27 -9.60 18.60 -1.81
N GLU A 28 -9.45 18.43 -0.49
CA GLU A 28 -8.34 18.99 0.26
C GLU A 28 -7.01 18.41 -0.22
N LEU A 29 -6.92 17.07 -0.33
CA LEU A 29 -5.73 16.36 -0.79
C LEU A 29 -5.31 16.83 -2.19
N LEU A 30 -6.22 16.89 -3.15
CA LEU A 30 -5.95 17.33 -4.51
C LEU A 30 -5.50 18.80 -4.57
N SER A 31 -6.03 19.66 -3.69
CA SER A 31 -5.65 21.07 -3.65
C SER A 31 -4.23 21.32 -3.13
N LYS A 32 -3.68 20.38 -2.36
CA LYS A 32 -2.37 20.49 -1.69
C LYS A 32 -1.29 19.60 -2.31
N SER A 33 -1.61 18.83 -3.35
CA SER A 33 -0.71 17.82 -3.92
C SER A 33 -0.56 17.95 -5.43
N SER A 34 0.52 17.37 -5.95
CA SER A 34 0.62 17.03 -7.37
C SER A 34 0.01 15.66 -7.59
N TYR A 35 -0.80 15.47 -8.61
CA TYR A 35 -1.50 14.21 -8.86
C TYR A 35 -1.62 13.89 -10.35
N THR A 36 -1.89 12.63 -10.65
CA THR A 36 -2.34 12.16 -11.96
C THR A 36 -3.48 11.16 -11.78
N LEU A 37 -4.44 11.18 -12.70
CA LEU A 37 -5.53 10.21 -12.77
C LEU A 37 -5.34 9.18 -13.91
N GLU A 38 -4.22 9.29 -14.64
CA GLU A 38 -3.93 8.53 -15.86
C GLU A 38 -2.74 7.57 -15.66
N GLY A 39 -2.42 7.23 -14.41
CA GLY A 39 -1.38 6.25 -14.12
C GLY A 39 -1.74 4.87 -14.66
N THR A 40 -0.74 4.13 -15.14
CA THR A 40 -0.90 2.75 -15.63
C THR A 40 -0.08 1.79 -14.79
N SER A 41 -0.61 0.58 -14.56
CA SER A 41 0.10 -0.50 -13.90
C SER A 41 1.04 -1.23 -14.86
N VAL A 42 1.89 -2.10 -14.29
CA VAL A 42 2.67 -3.07 -15.07
C VAL A 42 1.78 -4.17 -15.66
N PHE A 43 2.30 -4.96 -16.56
CA PHE A 43 1.61 -6.15 -17.09
C PHE A 43 2.32 -7.42 -16.60
N PRO A 44 1.57 -8.40 -16.03
CA PRO A 44 0.14 -8.39 -15.74
C PRO A 44 -0.23 -7.42 -14.60
N PRO A 45 -1.41 -6.77 -14.67
CA PRO A 45 -1.87 -5.80 -13.66
C PRO A 45 -2.46 -6.54 -12.44
N VAL A 46 -1.67 -7.38 -11.82
CA VAL A 46 -2.01 -8.18 -10.64
C VAL A 46 -1.30 -7.58 -9.43
N THR A 47 -1.88 -7.67 -8.26
CA THR A 47 -1.44 -6.97 -7.05
C THR A 47 0.03 -7.26 -6.69
N LEU A 48 0.42 -8.52 -6.50
CA LEU A 48 1.79 -8.83 -6.10
C LEU A 48 2.83 -8.47 -7.17
N PRO A 49 2.66 -8.79 -8.46
CA PRO A 49 3.54 -8.30 -9.53
C PRO A 49 3.73 -6.80 -9.54
N ALA A 50 2.63 -6.03 -9.38
CA ALA A 50 2.69 -4.58 -9.36
C ALA A 50 3.48 -4.05 -8.16
N HIS A 51 3.28 -4.61 -6.97
CA HIS A 51 4.04 -4.23 -5.77
C HIS A 51 5.52 -4.63 -5.86
N VAL A 52 5.83 -5.83 -6.35
CA VAL A 52 7.22 -6.24 -6.58
C VAL A 52 7.90 -5.30 -7.58
N SER A 53 7.21 -4.93 -8.67
CA SER A 53 7.73 -3.95 -9.63
C SER A 53 7.95 -2.58 -9.00
N LEU A 54 7.01 -2.08 -8.19
CA LEU A 54 7.11 -0.80 -7.49
C LEU A 54 8.32 -0.77 -6.55
N PHE A 55 8.52 -1.83 -5.77
CA PHE A 55 9.59 -1.88 -4.77
C PHE A 55 10.96 -2.24 -5.33
N HIS A 56 11.03 -2.96 -6.46
CA HIS A 56 12.31 -3.36 -7.06
C HIS A 56 12.68 -2.55 -8.31
N SER A 57 11.79 -1.65 -8.76
CA SER A 57 11.98 -0.78 -9.94
C SER A 57 12.29 -1.55 -11.23
N VAL A 58 11.69 -2.72 -11.39
CA VAL A 58 11.80 -3.58 -12.58
C VAL A 58 10.46 -4.21 -12.93
N THR A 59 10.32 -4.64 -14.18
CA THR A 59 9.10 -5.25 -14.72
C THR A 59 8.93 -6.72 -14.31
N PRO A 60 7.71 -7.30 -14.39
CA PRO A 60 7.44 -8.68 -14.01
C PRO A 60 8.27 -9.74 -14.74
N ASP A 61 8.62 -9.52 -15.99
CA ASP A 61 9.52 -10.39 -16.74
C ASP A 61 10.94 -10.45 -16.15
N ARG A 62 11.39 -9.37 -15.47
CA ARG A 62 12.71 -9.31 -14.84
C ARG A 62 12.71 -9.91 -13.44
N HIS A 63 11.69 -9.65 -12.61
CA HIS A 63 11.64 -10.20 -11.24
C HIS A 63 10.96 -11.57 -11.15
N GLY A 64 10.24 -12.01 -12.19
CA GLY A 64 9.66 -13.35 -12.31
C GLY A 64 8.34 -13.58 -11.57
N THR A 65 7.82 -12.57 -10.83
CA THR A 65 6.53 -12.66 -10.16
C THR A 65 5.44 -12.19 -11.11
N THR A 66 4.55 -13.09 -11.53
CA THR A 66 3.48 -12.80 -12.51
C THR A 66 2.07 -13.09 -12.00
N THR A 67 1.96 -13.61 -10.79
CA THR A 67 0.70 -13.92 -10.10
C THR A 67 0.79 -13.47 -8.64
N ASN A 68 -0.30 -13.63 -7.87
CA ASN A 68 -0.31 -13.38 -6.43
C ASN A 68 0.39 -14.49 -5.60
N THR A 69 1.16 -15.36 -6.25
CA THR A 69 1.99 -16.35 -5.59
C THR A 69 3.44 -15.88 -5.57
N TYR A 70 4.04 -15.81 -4.38
CA TYR A 70 5.43 -15.45 -4.22
C TYR A 70 6.34 -16.42 -4.98
N MET A 71 7.26 -15.84 -5.78
CA MET A 71 8.30 -16.57 -6.50
C MET A 71 9.66 -15.98 -6.15
N PRO A 72 10.58 -16.79 -5.61
CA PRO A 72 11.95 -16.33 -5.38
C PRO A 72 12.61 -15.87 -6.67
N GLN A 73 13.25 -14.71 -6.64
CA GLN A 73 13.98 -14.20 -7.80
C GLN A 73 15.23 -15.05 -8.04
N VAL A 74 15.40 -15.59 -9.24
CA VAL A 74 16.60 -16.34 -9.65
C VAL A 74 17.85 -15.45 -9.62
N ARG A 75 17.68 -14.19 -9.97
CA ARG A 75 18.71 -13.14 -9.87
C ARG A 75 18.16 -12.01 -9.01
N PRO A 76 18.34 -12.09 -7.68
CA PRO A 76 17.76 -11.13 -6.75
C PRO A 76 18.18 -9.69 -7.06
N ILE A 77 17.22 -8.80 -6.99
CA ILE A 77 17.41 -7.35 -7.06
C ILE A 77 17.06 -6.81 -5.67
N PRO A 78 17.91 -6.00 -5.04
CA PRO A 78 17.55 -5.32 -3.80
C PRO A 78 16.33 -4.44 -4.01
N GLY A 79 15.32 -4.57 -3.15
CA GLY A 79 14.14 -3.72 -3.15
C GLY A 79 14.39 -2.39 -2.45
N LEU A 80 13.39 -1.52 -2.46
CA LEU A 80 13.46 -0.19 -1.85
C LEU A 80 13.84 -0.24 -0.36
N PHE A 81 13.28 -1.18 0.41
CA PHE A 81 13.61 -1.32 1.82
C PHE A 81 15.09 -1.69 2.03
N GLU A 82 15.61 -2.64 1.24
CA GLU A 82 17.03 -3.03 1.33
C GLU A 82 17.94 -1.89 0.90
N GLN A 83 17.58 -1.17 -0.16
CA GLN A 83 18.36 -0.01 -0.62
C GLN A 83 18.41 1.08 0.45
N LEU A 84 17.27 1.42 1.04
CA LEU A 84 17.22 2.42 2.11
C LEU A 84 18.04 1.99 3.35
N ALA A 85 17.98 0.70 3.71
CA ALA A 85 18.75 0.16 4.83
C ALA A 85 20.26 0.25 4.59
N LEU A 86 20.74 0.07 3.34
CA LEU A 86 22.16 0.27 2.98
C LEU A 86 22.65 1.70 3.23
N TYR A 87 21.74 2.68 3.15
CA TYR A 87 22.02 4.09 3.48
C TYR A 87 21.70 4.46 4.93
N GLY A 88 21.51 3.46 5.80
CA GLY A 88 21.23 3.67 7.22
C GLY A 88 19.83 4.25 7.51
N LYS A 89 18.91 4.18 6.53
CA LYS A 89 17.55 4.69 6.69
C LYS A 89 16.66 3.69 7.40
N LYS A 90 15.87 4.19 8.35
CA LYS A 90 14.92 3.40 9.14
C LYS A 90 13.62 3.24 8.37
N CYS A 91 13.19 2.00 8.12
CA CYS A 91 11.98 1.69 7.37
C CYS A 91 10.93 1.01 8.24
N ALA A 92 9.65 1.30 7.99
CA ALA A 92 8.50 0.67 8.64
C ALA A 92 7.51 0.15 7.59
N PHE A 93 6.83 -0.97 7.91
CA PHE A 93 5.87 -1.58 7.00
C PHE A 93 4.60 -2.01 7.76
N PHE A 94 3.44 -1.53 7.29
CA PHE A 94 2.12 -1.82 7.87
C PHE A 94 1.19 -2.30 6.75
N TYR A 95 0.65 -3.50 6.85
CA TYR A 95 -0.10 -4.08 5.74
C TYR A 95 -1.20 -5.04 6.19
N SER A 96 -2.21 -5.24 5.31
CA SER A 96 -3.37 -6.07 5.58
C SER A 96 -3.47 -7.33 4.72
N TRP A 97 -2.47 -7.59 3.85
CA TRP A 97 -2.44 -8.74 2.94
C TRP A 97 -1.13 -9.52 3.04
N GLU A 98 -1.24 -10.83 3.25
CA GLU A 98 -0.13 -11.72 3.63
C GLU A 98 0.96 -11.82 2.57
N GLU A 99 0.61 -11.81 1.29
CA GLU A 99 1.54 -11.98 0.17
C GLU A 99 2.54 -10.84 0.03
N LEU A 100 2.24 -9.68 0.63
CA LEU A 100 3.18 -8.56 0.68
C LEU A 100 4.33 -8.77 1.66
N ARG A 101 4.27 -9.77 2.54
CA ARG A 101 5.29 -10.04 3.56
C ARG A 101 6.70 -10.10 3.00
N ASP A 102 6.87 -10.68 1.82
CA ASP A 102 8.18 -10.94 1.22
C ASP A 102 8.74 -9.74 0.43
N ILE A 103 8.01 -8.61 0.36
CA ILE A 103 8.54 -7.35 -0.21
C ILE A 103 9.59 -6.73 0.71
N GLY A 104 9.41 -6.88 2.03
CA GLY A 104 10.35 -6.40 3.04
C GLY A 104 11.13 -7.54 3.68
N ARG A 105 12.44 -7.61 3.47
CA ARG A 105 13.29 -8.65 4.06
C ARG A 105 13.63 -8.35 5.52
N PRO A 106 13.87 -9.39 6.35
CA PRO A 106 14.45 -9.20 7.69
C PRO A 106 15.70 -8.34 7.62
N ALA A 107 15.97 -7.54 8.64
CA ALA A 107 17.07 -6.59 8.75
C ALA A 107 16.98 -5.33 7.85
N SER A 108 16.04 -5.25 6.91
CA SER A 108 15.78 -4.01 6.16
C SER A 108 14.65 -3.16 6.77
N LEU A 109 13.94 -3.70 7.76
CA LEU A 109 12.81 -3.06 8.43
C LEU A 109 13.07 -2.88 9.93
N ALA A 110 12.79 -1.70 10.46
CA ALA A 110 12.78 -1.45 11.90
C ALA A 110 11.53 -2.05 12.56
N CYS A 111 10.39 -2.01 11.86
CA CYS A 111 9.17 -2.70 12.27
C CYS A 111 8.34 -3.14 11.06
N SER A 112 7.59 -4.23 11.25
CA SER A 112 6.68 -4.78 10.23
C SER A 112 5.44 -5.34 10.93
N TYR A 113 4.25 -4.86 10.55
CA TYR A 113 2.98 -5.27 11.17
C TYR A 113 2.00 -5.75 10.11
N LEU A 114 1.67 -7.03 10.18
CA LEU A 114 0.60 -7.64 9.40
C LEU A 114 -0.67 -7.77 10.25
N TYR A 115 -1.75 -7.21 9.78
CA TYR A 115 -3.11 -7.50 10.25
C TYR A 115 -3.89 -8.18 9.15
N SER A 116 -3.94 -9.51 9.17
CA SER A 116 -4.53 -10.34 8.13
C SER A 116 -5.97 -9.96 7.79
N GLY A 117 -6.20 -9.53 6.55
CA GLY A 117 -7.53 -9.27 6.02
C GLY A 117 -8.37 -10.55 5.90
N GLU A 118 -7.74 -11.66 5.54
CA GLU A 118 -8.38 -12.98 5.44
C GLU A 118 -8.93 -13.47 6.79
N LYS A 119 -8.22 -13.21 7.88
CA LYS A 119 -8.62 -13.65 9.22
C LYS A 119 -9.53 -12.66 9.95
N ASN A 120 -9.43 -11.36 9.64
CA ASN A 120 -10.12 -10.29 10.38
C ASN A 120 -11.20 -9.58 9.56
N THR A 121 -11.37 -9.85 8.29
CA THR A 121 -11.95 -9.00 7.24
C THR A 121 -11.03 -7.82 6.89
N TYR A 122 -10.95 -7.47 5.61
CA TYR A 122 -10.08 -6.37 5.17
C TYR A 122 -10.48 -5.02 5.77
N LYS A 123 -11.78 -4.77 5.93
CA LYS A 123 -12.26 -3.56 6.63
C LYS A 123 -11.66 -3.40 8.02
N LYS A 124 -11.68 -4.46 8.83
CA LYS A 124 -11.13 -4.42 10.19
C LYS A 124 -9.60 -4.39 10.17
N ALA A 125 -8.98 -5.14 9.28
CA ALA A 125 -7.53 -5.17 9.13
C ALA A 125 -6.96 -3.81 8.75
N ASP A 126 -7.56 -3.08 7.79
CA ASP A 126 -7.15 -1.73 7.40
C ASP A 126 -7.28 -0.73 8.56
N MET A 127 -8.34 -0.84 9.38
CA MET A 127 -8.47 -0.02 10.60
C MET A 127 -7.35 -0.31 11.60
N MET A 128 -6.97 -1.59 11.77
CA MET A 128 -5.88 -1.99 12.67
C MET A 128 -4.52 -1.53 12.14
N VAL A 129 -4.28 -1.66 10.84
CA VAL A 129 -3.09 -1.14 10.14
C VAL A 129 -2.94 0.36 10.38
N THR A 130 -4.01 1.12 10.13
CA THR A 130 -4.02 2.58 10.34
C THR A 130 -3.76 2.95 11.78
N GLN A 131 -4.44 2.29 12.73
CA GLN A 131 -4.26 2.55 14.15
C GLN A 131 -2.82 2.27 14.61
N GLN A 132 -2.23 1.17 14.11
CA GLN A 132 -0.84 0.82 14.41
C GLN A 132 0.12 1.86 13.84
N ALA A 133 -0.08 2.28 12.57
CA ALA A 133 0.74 3.29 11.92
C ALA A 133 0.70 4.64 12.66
N ILE A 134 -0.51 5.11 13.05
CA ILE A 134 -0.69 6.36 13.81
C ILE A 134 0.05 6.32 15.15
N ARG A 135 0.09 5.16 15.81
CA ARG A 135 0.80 5.00 17.09
C ARG A 135 2.32 4.96 16.90
N ASP A 136 2.80 4.17 15.93
CA ASP A 136 4.20 3.80 15.86
C ASP A 136 5.04 4.75 15.00
N ILE A 137 4.48 5.37 13.95
CA ILE A 137 5.24 6.31 13.11
C ILE A 137 5.79 7.50 13.93
N PRO A 138 5.01 8.16 14.80
CA PRO A 138 5.55 9.23 15.63
C PRO A 138 6.56 8.74 16.68
N ALA A 139 6.38 7.53 17.22
CA ALA A 139 7.25 6.95 18.24
C ALA A 139 8.58 6.45 17.64
N GLU A 140 8.51 5.70 16.57
CA GLU A 140 9.66 5.07 15.92
C GLU A 140 10.40 5.99 14.95
N ARG A 141 9.71 7.01 14.45
CA ARG A 141 10.23 8.02 13.50
C ARG A 141 10.98 7.42 12.31
N PRO A 142 10.38 6.49 11.55
CA PRO A 142 11.03 5.95 10.37
C PRO A 142 11.33 7.04 9.35
N ASP A 143 12.36 6.85 8.52
CA ASP A 143 12.63 7.71 7.36
C ASP A 143 11.67 7.41 6.20
N PHE A 144 11.28 6.13 6.06
CA PHE A 144 10.32 5.65 5.09
C PHE A 144 9.31 4.72 5.76
N ALA A 145 8.02 4.95 5.57
CA ALA A 145 6.97 4.04 5.99
C ALA A 145 6.06 3.68 4.81
N PHE A 146 5.79 2.37 4.63
CA PHE A 146 4.82 1.88 3.66
C PHE A 146 3.58 1.37 4.39
N ILE A 147 2.40 1.80 3.91
CA ILE A 147 1.10 1.41 4.44
C ILE A 147 0.26 0.87 3.29
N TYR A 148 -0.24 -0.35 3.44
CA TYR A 148 -1.13 -1.00 2.48
C TYR A 148 -2.52 -1.20 3.08
N LEU A 149 -3.54 -0.75 2.35
CA LEU A 149 -4.96 -0.89 2.67
C LEU A 149 -5.63 -1.72 1.56
N GLY A 150 -6.25 -2.84 1.90
CA GLY A 150 -6.78 -3.83 0.94
C GLY A 150 -8.31 -3.86 0.82
N PHE A 151 -9.06 -3.09 1.62
CA PHE A 151 -10.52 -3.23 1.68
C PHE A 151 -11.24 -2.79 0.39
N THR A 152 -10.76 -1.77 -0.30
CA THR A 152 -11.34 -1.34 -1.58
C THR A 152 -11.25 -2.41 -2.65
N ASP A 153 -10.12 -3.11 -2.73
CA ASP A 153 -9.91 -4.23 -3.64
C ASP A 153 -10.82 -5.42 -3.30
N ASP A 154 -10.88 -5.82 -2.04
CA ASP A 154 -11.73 -6.91 -1.55
C ASP A 154 -13.21 -6.68 -1.94
N ILE A 155 -13.73 -5.49 -1.72
CA ILE A 155 -15.12 -5.15 -2.08
C ILE A 155 -15.29 -5.10 -3.61
N GLY A 156 -14.33 -4.54 -4.34
CA GLY A 156 -14.34 -4.53 -5.80
C GLY A 156 -14.49 -5.93 -6.39
N HIS A 157 -13.72 -6.89 -5.88
CA HIS A 157 -13.78 -8.28 -6.32
C HIS A 157 -15.04 -9.02 -5.87
N ARG A 158 -15.50 -8.84 -4.64
CA ARG A 158 -16.64 -9.60 -4.08
C ARG A 158 -18.00 -9.06 -4.46
N ILE A 159 -18.12 -7.76 -4.59
CA ILE A 159 -19.43 -7.08 -4.79
C ILE A 159 -19.51 -6.43 -6.17
N GLY A 160 -18.37 -5.97 -6.68
CA GLY A 160 -18.29 -5.26 -7.97
C GLY A 160 -17.82 -3.82 -7.80
N TRP A 161 -17.14 -3.35 -8.83
CA TRP A 161 -16.59 -2.00 -8.91
C TRP A 161 -17.69 -0.96 -9.15
N MET A 162 -17.50 0.24 -8.64
CA MET A 162 -18.43 1.38 -8.76
C MET A 162 -19.84 1.14 -8.18
N THR A 163 -20.03 0.06 -7.40
CA THR A 163 -21.28 -0.18 -6.64
C THR A 163 -21.36 0.75 -5.43
N PRO A 164 -22.54 0.95 -4.83
CA PRO A 164 -22.67 1.72 -3.59
C PRO A 164 -21.74 1.22 -2.47
N GLN A 165 -21.62 -0.10 -2.32
CA GLN A 165 -20.73 -0.72 -1.32
C GLN A 165 -19.24 -0.45 -1.59
N TYR A 166 -18.85 -0.46 -2.88
CA TYR A 166 -17.50 -0.10 -3.26
C TYR A 166 -17.22 1.39 -3.00
N MET A 167 -18.18 2.27 -3.28
CA MET A 167 -18.06 3.70 -2.95
C MET A 167 -17.99 3.94 -1.44
N ASP A 168 -18.69 3.15 -0.63
CA ASP A 168 -18.52 3.17 0.83
C ASP A 168 -17.13 2.72 1.26
N ALA A 169 -16.57 1.67 0.63
CA ALA A 169 -15.21 1.23 0.89
C ALA A 169 -14.18 2.30 0.51
N CYS A 170 -14.38 3.01 -0.60
CA CYS A 170 -13.53 4.15 -0.98
C CYS A 170 -13.58 5.27 0.06
N ARG A 171 -14.77 5.63 0.57
CA ARG A 171 -14.89 6.61 1.65
C ARG A 171 -14.15 6.18 2.91
N LEU A 172 -14.31 4.92 3.31
CA LEU A 172 -13.59 4.37 4.47
C LEU A 172 -12.06 4.34 4.27
N ALA A 173 -11.57 4.10 3.06
CA ALA A 173 -10.14 4.21 2.76
C ALA A 173 -9.66 5.66 2.96
N PHE A 174 -10.42 6.66 2.49
CA PHE A 174 -10.09 8.07 2.72
C PHE A 174 -10.20 8.48 4.19
N ASP A 175 -11.15 7.94 4.97
CA ASP A 175 -11.18 8.13 6.43
C ASP A 175 -9.88 7.65 7.08
N GLN A 176 -9.34 6.49 6.65
CA GLN A 176 -8.07 5.99 7.16
C GLN A 176 -6.88 6.86 6.74
N ILE A 177 -6.85 7.30 5.48
CA ILE A 177 -5.76 8.14 4.95
C ILE A 177 -5.78 9.51 5.66
N GLU A 178 -6.93 10.16 5.78
CA GLU A 178 -7.08 11.46 6.46
C GLU A 178 -6.58 11.41 7.92
N ARG A 179 -6.82 10.32 8.63
CA ARG A 179 -6.34 10.15 10.01
C ARG A 179 -4.82 10.06 10.14
N MET A 180 -4.11 9.74 9.08
CA MET A 180 -2.65 9.65 9.03
C MET A 180 -1.99 10.94 8.51
N PHE A 181 -2.81 11.89 8.01
CA PHE A 181 -2.38 13.14 7.38
C PHE A 181 -2.39 14.30 8.39
#